data_df2390edb9291c264052b568b3f8fbc6
#
_entry.id   df2390edb9291c264052b568b3f8fbc6
#
_cell.length_a   1.000
_cell.length_b   1.000
_cell.length_c   1.000
_cell.angle_alpha   90.00
_cell.angle_beta   90.00
_cell.angle_gamma   90.00
#
_symmetry.space_group_name_H-M   'P 1'
#
loop_
_entity.id
_entity.type
_entity.pdbx_description
1 polymer ?
#
loop_
_entity_poly.entity_id
_entity_poly.type
_entity_poly.pdbx_seq_one_letter_code
_entity_poly.pdbx_strand_id
1 'polypeptide(L)'
;MKLSIIVPVFNEKETILEILKKVEDVRLKDIEKEVIVVDDCSTDGTKEILKNLRKYKVFFHEKNVGKGGAIRTGLKNATGDVILFQDADLEYDPKFYEELLKPILNNETKVVYGSRMLGEHKKMYSLHYFGNNFLTIATNFLFKCKISDMETCYKVFRKEVLDGINLKSERFEFEPEITAKILKKGYKIREVPVDFNNPR
;
A
#
# COMPACT_ATOMS: atom_id res chain seq x y z
N MET A 1 18.62 -7.68 -0.48
CA MET A 1 17.35 -7.44 0.24
C MET A 1 16.20 -7.72 -0.70
N LYS A 2 15.07 -8.22 -0.19
CA LYS A 2 13.89 -8.54 -1.00
C LYS A 2 12.70 -7.65 -0.61
N LEU A 3 12.03 -7.08 -1.61
CA LEU A 3 10.81 -6.25 -1.48
C LEU A 3 9.60 -7.04 -1.95
N SER A 4 8.61 -7.24 -1.08
CA SER A 4 7.30 -7.76 -1.46
C SER A 4 6.35 -6.59 -1.73
N ILE A 5 5.88 -6.49 -2.97
CA ILE A 5 4.89 -5.50 -3.40
C ILE A 5 3.54 -6.20 -3.44
N ILE A 6 2.61 -5.79 -2.59
CA ILE A 6 1.26 -6.36 -2.51
C ILE A 6 0.31 -5.44 -3.27
N VAL A 7 -0.35 -6.01 -4.27
CA VAL A 7 -1.30 -5.30 -5.14
C VAL A 7 -2.69 -5.90 -4.93
N PRO A 8 -3.54 -5.29 -4.07
CA PRO A 8 -4.96 -5.65 -4.00
C PRO A 8 -5.68 -5.16 -5.25
N VAL A 9 -6.53 -5.99 -5.82
CA VAL A 9 -7.22 -5.72 -7.10
C VAL A 9 -8.69 -6.06 -6.99
N PHE A 10 -9.55 -5.12 -7.42
CA PHE A 10 -10.98 -5.38 -7.59
C PHE A 10 -11.54 -4.51 -8.71
N ASN A 11 -11.93 -5.13 -9.84
CA ASN A 11 -12.47 -4.45 -11.01
C ASN A 11 -11.54 -3.36 -11.58
N GLU A 12 -10.31 -3.75 -11.91
CA GLU A 12 -9.26 -2.88 -12.42
C GLU A 12 -8.78 -3.32 -13.83
N LYS A 13 -9.73 -3.74 -14.68
CA LYS A 13 -9.44 -4.25 -16.04
C LYS A 13 -8.62 -3.26 -16.88
N GLU A 14 -8.93 -1.97 -16.76
CA GLU A 14 -8.32 -0.92 -17.58
C GLU A 14 -6.92 -0.53 -17.09
N THR A 15 -6.63 -0.72 -15.81
CA THR A 15 -5.43 -0.18 -15.14
C THR A 15 -4.40 -1.24 -14.77
N ILE A 16 -4.84 -2.49 -14.55
CA ILE A 16 -4.00 -3.54 -13.96
C ILE A 16 -2.73 -3.84 -14.76
N LEU A 17 -2.80 -3.91 -16.09
CA LEU A 17 -1.62 -4.18 -16.90
C LEU A 17 -0.62 -3.02 -16.87
N GLU A 18 -1.12 -1.79 -16.88
CA GLU A 18 -0.28 -0.60 -16.84
C GLU A 18 0.44 -0.48 -15.49
N ILE A 19 -0.28 -0.64 -14.37
CA ILE A 19 0.35 -0.54 -13.05
C ILE A 19 1.39 -1.63 -12.85
N LEU A 20 1.10 -2.88 -13.25
CA LEU A 20 2.06 -3.97 -13.13
C LEU A 20 3.31 -3.72 -13.97
N LYS A 21 3.17 -3.15 -15.17
CA LYS A 21 4.30 -2.74 -15.98
C LYS A 21 5.11 -1.63 -15.31
N LYS A 22 4.47 -0.59 -14.79
CA LYS A 22 5.15 0.48 -14.04
C LYS A 22 5.92 -0.06 -12.84
N VAL A 23 5.32 -0.96 -12.05
CA VAL A 23 5.99 -1.64 -10.92
C VAL A 23 7.22 -2.41 -11.39
N GLU A 24 7.13 -3.06 -12.55
CA GLU A 24 8.25 -3.81 -13.12
C GLU A 24 9.39 -2.90 -13.60
N ASP A 25 9.05 -1.81 -14.26
CA ASP A 25 9.99 -0.87 -14.86
C ASP A 25 10.82 -0.11 -13.81
N VAL A 26 10.35 0.00 -12.57
CA VAL A 26 11.15 0.58 -11.47
C VAL A 26 12.39 -0.26 -11.20
N ARG A 27 13.56 0.32 -11.39
CA ARG A 27 14.83 -0.33 -11.08
C ARG A 27 15.31 0.06 -9.68
N LEU A 28 15.40 -0.92 -8.80
CA LEU A 28 15.90 -0.74 -7.43
C LEU A 28 17.25 -1.44 -7.32
N LYS A 29 18.31 -0.67 -7.03
CA LYS A 29 19.67 -1.23 -6.93
C LYS A 29 19.75 -2.21 -5.75
N ASP A 30 20.27 -3.42 -6.00
CA ASP A 30 20.52 -4.47 -5.01
C ASP A 30 19.26 -4.94 -4.23
N ILE A 31 18.05 -4.72 -4.83
CA ILE A 31 16.78 -5.14 -4.27
C ILE A 31 16.05 -6.05 -5.25
N GLU A 32 15.83 -7.30 -4.83
CA GLU A 32 14.94 -8.23 -5.53
C GLU A 32 13.49 -7.84 -5.27
N LYS A 33 12.67 -7.78 -6.33
CA LYS A 33 11.23 -7.54 -6.20
C LYS A 33 10.44 -8.84 -6.36
N GLU A 34 9.47 -9.08 -5.49
CA GLU A 34 8.36 -9.99 -5.74
C GLU A 34 7.06 -9.21 -5.76
N VAL A 35 6.23 -9.47 -6.75
CA VAL A 35 4.92 -8.85 -6.88
C VAL A 35 3.85 -9.88 -6.58
N ILE A 36 2.98 -9.57 -5.62
CA ILE A 36 1.90 -10.41 -5.15
C ILE A 36 0.59 -9.70 -5.46
N VAL A 37 -0.14 -10.21 -6.42
CA VAL A 37 -1.43 -9.67 -6.86
C VAL A 37 -2.54 -10.49 -6.21
N VAL A 38 -3.49 -9.82 -5.59
CA VAL A 38 -4.65 -10.49 -4.98
C VAL A 38 -5.93 -9.94 -5.58
N ASP A 39 -6.57 -10.75 -6.43
CA ASP A 39 -7.86 -10.45 -7.04
C ASP A 39 -8.99 -10.75 -6.05
N ASP A 40 -9.71 -9.71 -5.66
CA ASP A 40 -10.79 -9.80 -4.68
C ASP A 40 -12.15 -10.08 -5.33
N CYS A 41 -12.19 -11.14 -6.17
CA CYS A 41 -13.38 -11.57 -6.89
C CYS A 41 -13.88 -10.56 -7.93
N SER A 42 -13.01 -10.07 -8.81
CA SER A 42 -13.37 -9.16 -9.91
C SER A 42 -14.34 -9.78 -10.89
N THR A 43 -15.23 -8.94 -11.45
CA THR A 43 -16.33 -9.32 -12.34
C THR A 43 -16.30 -8.63 -13.72
N ASP A 44 -15.33 -7.74 -13.93
CA ASP A 44 -15.22 -6.88 -15.13
C ASP A 44 -14.30 -7.43 -16.23
N GLY A 45 -13.69 -8.61 -16.01
CA GLY A 45 -12.69 -9.21 -16.90
C GLY A 45 -11.24 -9.10 -16.35
N THR A 46 -11.01 -8.42 -15.23
CA THR A 46 -9.70 -8.36 -14.56
C THR A 46 -9.14 -9.75 -14.26
N LYS A 47 -10.00 -10.64 -13.74
CA LYS A 47 -9.63 -12.01 -13.37
C LYS A 47 -9.07 -12.80 -14.56
N GLU A 48 -9.67 -12.65 -15.74
CA GLU A 48 -9.25 -13.31 -16.97
C GLU A 48 -7.86 -12.82 -17.43
N ILE A 49 -7.60 -11.53 -17.27
CA ILE A 49 -6.29 -10.93 -17.55
C ILE A 49 -5.26 -11.54 -16.61
N LEU A 50 -5.52 -11.53 -15.30
CA LEU A 50 -4.59 -11.99 -14.27
C LEU A 50 -4.24 -13.47 -14.37
N LYS A 51 -5.18 -14.33 -14.79
CA LYS A 51 -4.93 -15.78 -15.01
C LYS A 51 -3.83 -16.04 -16.04
N ASN A 52 -3.63 -15.14 -16.98
CA ASN A 52 -2.61 -15.27 -18.02
C ASN A 52 -1.24 -14.73 -17.62
N LEU A 53 -1.12 -14.06 -16.48
CA LEU A 53 0.12 -13.44 -16.00
C LEU A 53 0.93 -14.39 -15.13
N ARG A 54 1.68 -15.31 -15.75
CA ARG A 54 2.50 -16.32 -15.04
C ARG A 54 3.72 -15.75 -14.30
N LYS A 55 4.06 -14.51 -14.57
CA LYS A 55 5.25 -13.85 -14.00
C LYS A 55 5.05 -13.43 -12.54
N TYR A 56 3.82 -13.18 -12.12
CA TYR A 56 3.46 -12.69 -10.81
C TYR A 56 2.86 -13.80 -9.94
N LYS A 57 2.95 -13.64 -8.63
CA LYS A 57 2.21 -14.49 -7.70
C LYS A 57 0.78 -13.97 -7.62
N VAL A 58 -0.15 -14.64 -8.27
CA VAL A 58 -1.55 -14.21 -8.32
C VAL A 58 -2.41 -15.12 -7.45
N PHE A 59 -3.22 -14.50 -6.58
CA PHE A 59 -4.20 -15.18 -5.72
C PHE A 59 -5.60 -14.66 -6.06
N PHE A 60 -6.59 -15.55 -6.03
CA PHE A 60 -7.99 -15.23 -6.35
C PHE A 60 -8.86 -15.54 -5.15
N HIS A 61 -9.68 -14.59 -4.72
CA HIS A 61 -10.73 -14.83 -3.74
C HIS A 61 -11.99 -15.39 -4.43
N GLU A 62 -12.72 -16.24 -3.72
CA GLU A 62 -14.00 -16.80 -4.20
C GLU A 62 -15.16 -15.81 -4.01
N LYS A 63 -15.02 -14.86 -3.08
CA LYS A 63 -15.96 -13.77 -2.83
C LYS A 63 -15.21 -12.49 -2.52
N ASN A 64 -15.84 -11.33 -2.76
CA ASN A 64 -15.27 -10.05 -2.37
C ASN A 64 -15.21 -9.94 -0.83
N VAL A 65 -14.01 -9.80 -0.30
CA VAL A 65 -13.72 -9.63 1.13
C VAL A 65 -13.12 -8.25 1.44
N GLY A 66 -12.96 -7.41 0.43
CA GLY A 66 -12.47 -6.04 0.52
C GLY A 66 -10.95 -5.90 0.52
N LYS A 67 -10.48 -4.66 0.37
CA LYS A 67 -9.04 -4.29 0.26
C LYS A 67 -8.22 -4.87 1.41
N GLY A 68 -8.67 -4.73 2.65
CA GLY A 68 -7.98 -5.27 3.82
C GLY A 68 -7.85 -6.79 3.78
N GLY A 69 -8.89 -7.49 3.30
CA GLY A 69 -8.85 -8.95 3.08
C GLY A 69 -7.81 -9.35 2.05
N ALA A 70 -7.77 -8.63 0.91
CA ALA A 70 -6.79 -8.87 -0.14
C ALA A 70 -5.36 -8.61 0.35
N ILE A 71 -5.12 -7.52 1.08
CA ILE A 71 -3.81 -7.23 1.68
C ILE A 71 -3.41 -8.33 2.66
N ARG A 72 -4.30 -8.82 3.53
CA ARG A 72 -3.99 -9.93 4.45
C ARG A 72 -3.57 -11.20 3.71
N THR A 73 -4.22 -11.50 2.59
CA THR A 73 -3.84 -12.64 1.73
C THR A 73 -2.45 -12.41 1.14
N GLY A 74 -2.16 -11.20 0.66
CA GLY A 74 -0.84 -10.82 0.18
C GLY A 74 0.24 -10.94 1.26
N LEU A 75 -0.01 -10.45 2.46
CA LEU A 75 0.92 -10.51 3.60
C LEU A 75 1.28 -11.95 3.99
N LYS A 76 0.31 -12.88 3.98
CA LYS A 76 0.56 -14.30 4.26
C LYS A 76 1.51 -14.95 3.26
N ASN A 77 1.56 -14.44 2.03
CA ASN A 77 2.35 -14.99 0.92
C ASN A 77 3.63 -14.19 0.64
N ALA A 78 3.84 -13.09 1.35
CA ALA A 78 5.01 -12.23 1.23
C ALA A 78 6.23 -12.88 1.89
N THR A 79 7.34 -12.94 1.12
CA THR A 79 8.61 -13.53 1.59
C THR A 79 9.72 -12.49 1.73
N GLY A 80 9.47 -11.24 1.31
CA GLY A 80 10.45 -10.16 1.35
C GLY A 80 10.76 -9.64 2.75
N ASP A 81 11.92 -9.01 2.89
CA ASP A 81 12.36 -8.34 4.12
C ASP A 81 11.59 -7.03 4.38
N VAL A 82 11.09 -6.43 3.29
CA VAL A 82 10.32 -5.20 3.27
C VAL A 82 9.01 -5.44 2.51
N ILE A 83 7.94 -4.88 3.01
CA ILE A 83 6.59 -4.94 2.43
C ILE A 83 6.19 -3.55 1.95
N LEU A 84 5.60 -3.46 0.77
CA LEU A 84 5.03 -2.25 0.19
C LEU A 84 3.63 -2.56 -0.34
N PHE A 85 2.66 -1.67 -0.08
CA PHE A 85 1.33 -1.74 -0.69
C PHE A 85 1.25 -0.82 -1.90
N GLN A 86 0.67 -1.32 -2.99
CA GLN A 86 0.45 -0.61 -4.24
C GLN A 86 -1.00 -0.80 -4.69
N ASP A 87 -1.76 0.29 -4.80
CA ASP A 87 -3.10 0.24 -5.40
C ASP A 87 -3.03 0.06 -6.92
N ALA A 88 -4.06 -0.57 -7.50
CA ALA A 88 -4.08 -0.93 -8.91
C ALA A 88 -4.65 0.16 -9.84
N ASP A 89 -5.13 1.27 -9.29
CA ASP A 89 -5.94 2.32 -9.96
C ASP A 89 -5.12 3.45 -10.61
N LEU A 90 -3.80 3.36 -10.63
CA LEU A 90 -2.85 4.37 -11.16
C LEU A 90 -2.81 5.70 -10.37
N GLU A 91 -3.51 5.82 -9.24
CA GLU A 91 -3.47 7.04 -8.43
C GLU A 91 -2.08 7.27 -7.80
N TYR A 92 -1.37 6.18 -7.50
CA TYR A 92 -0.01 6.19 -6.94
C TYR A 92 1.00 5.66 -7.96
N ASP A 93 1.99 6.48 -8.31
CA ASP A 93 3.02 6.11 -9.29
C ASP A 93 4.20 5.37 -8.63
N PRO A 94 4.56 4.16 -9.11
CA PRO A 94 5.71 3.41 -8.62
C PRO A 94 7.07 4.11 -8.70
N LYS A 95 7.19 5.23 -9.43
CA LYS A 95 8.42 6.04 -9.47
C LYS A 95 8.91 6.46 -8.08
N PHE A 96 8.02 6.55 -7.08
CA PHE A 96 8.36 6.94 -5.71
C PHE A 96 8.92 5.79 -4.84
N TYR A 97 9.09 4.58 -5.38
CA TYR A 97 9.57 3.45 -4.59
C TYR A 97 10.96 3.67 -4.01
N GLU A 98 11.86 4.32 -4.74
CA GLU A 98 13.21 4.59 -4.25
C GLU A 98 13.18 5.54 -3.05
N GLU A 99 12.42 6.63 -3.13
CA GLU A 99 12.23 7.60 -2.05
C GLU A 99 11.57 6.98 -0.83
N LEU A 100 10.55 6.14 -1.04
CA LEU A 100 9.86 5.43 0.05
C LEU A 100 10.76 4.42 0.76
N LEU A 101 11.64 3.75 0.02
CA LEU A 101 12.56 2.75 0.58
C LEU A 101 13.78 3.37 1.25
N LYS A 102 14.24 4.54 0.81
CA LYS A 102 15.47 5.20 1.29
C LYS A 102 15.57 5.29 2.81
N PRO A 103 14.56 5.73 3.58
CA PRO A 103 14.67 5.80 5.04
C PRO A 103 14.80 4.41 5.69
N ILE A 104 14.21 3.37 5.09
CA ILE A 104 14.34 1.97 5.57
C ILE A 104 15.73 1.42 5.27
N LEU A 105 16.25 1.69 4.08
CA LEU A 105 17.59 1.25 3.66
C LEU A 105 18.68 1.88 4.51
N ASN A 106 18.51 3.15 4.87
CA ASN A 106 19.43 3.89 5.73
C ASN A 106 19.26 3.54 7.22
N ASN A 107 18.34 2.62 7.59
CA ASN A 107 18.00 2.29 8.97
C ASN A 107 17.52 3.49 9.83
N GLU A 108 16.97 4.52 9.19
CA GLU A 108 16.40 5.68 9.88
C GLU A 108 15.07 5.36 10.56
N THR A 109 14.29 4.45 9.95
CA THR A 109 12.99 3.97 10.44
C THR A 109 12.68 2.58 9.92
N LYS A 110 11.70 1.91 10.54
CA LYS A 110 11.14 0.64 10.07
C LYS A 110 9.79 0.81 9.37
N VAL A 111 9.22 2.02 9.39
CA VAL A 111 7.89 2.33 8.82
C VAL A 111 7.96 3.64 8.05
N VAL A 112 7.54 3.62 6.80
CA VAL A 112 7.45 4.80 5.93
C VAL A 112 6.07 4.88 5.32
N TYR A 113 5.47 6.06 5.35
CA TYR A 113 4.24 6.40 4.64
C TYR A 113 4.53 7.42 3.53
N GLY A 114 3.96 7.22 2.36
CA GLY A 114 3.96 8.21 1.29
C GLY A 114 2.82 9.20 1.51
N SER A 115 3.12 10.42 1.93
CA SER A 115 2.11 11.43 2.20
C SER A 115 1.76 12.23 0.96
N ARG A 116 0.48 12.22 0.59
CA ARG A 116 -0.12 13.08 -0.44
C ARG A 116 -0.17 14.55 0.00
N MET A 117 -0.20 14.76 1.32
CA MET A 117 -0.24 16.11 1.89
C MET A 117 1.10 16.83 1.82
N LEU A 118 2.19 16.11 1.63
CA LEU A 118 3.54 16.64 1.48
C LEU A 118 4.00 16.73 0.02
N GLY A 119 3.28 16.09 -0.91
CA GLY A 119 3.57 16.09 -2.34
C GLY A 119 2.96 17.28 -3.10
N GLU A 120 3.18 17.33 -4.41
CA GLU A 120 2.54 18.29 -5.29
C GLU A 120 1.09 17.85 -5.56
N HIS A 121 0.13 18.65 -5.12
CA HIS A 121 -1.29 18.26 -5.14
C HIS A 121 -1.94 18.44 -6.52
N LYS A 122 -2.49 17.35 -7.04
CA LYS A 122 -3.67 17.45 -7.91
C LYS A 122 -4.90 17.24 -7.02
N LYS A 123 -5.90 18.12 -7.17
CA LYS A 123 -7.08 18.27 -6.30
C LYS A 123 -7.68 16.96 -5.83
N MET A 124 -7.52 16.63 -4.56
CA MET A 124 -8.29 15.59 -3.90
C MET A 124 -9.72 16.08 -3.70
N TYR A 125 -10.74 15.24 -3.92
CA TYR A 125 -12.13 15.62 -3.66
C TYR A 125 -12.29 16.08 -2.22
N SER A 126 -12.92 17.22 -2.02
CA SER A 126 -13.01 17.91 -0.72
C SER A 126 -13.56 17.02 0.41
N LEU A 127 -14.52 16.16 0.13
CA LEU A 127 -15.11 15.27 1.14
C LEU A 127 -14.12 14.21 1.64
N HIS A 128 -13.36 13.58 0.74
CA HIS A 128 -12.30 12.63 1.10
C HIS A 128 -11.15 13.30 1.86
N TYR A 129 -10.83 14.54 1.49
CA TYR A 129 -9.84 15.35 2.20
C TYR A 129 -10.24 15.62 3.64
N PHE A 130 -11.51 16.04 3.89
CA PHE A 130 -12.00 16.29 5.24
C PHE A 130 -12.02 15.01 6.10
N GLY A 131 -12.48 13.88 5.53
CA GLY A 131 -12.49 12.58 6.22
C GLY A 131 -11.08 12.13 6.63
N ASN A 132 -10.14 12.15 5.69
CA ASN A 132 -8.74 11.81 5.97
C ASN A 132 -8.12 12.74 7.02
N ASN A 133 -8.34 14.04 6.90
CA ASN A 133 -7.79 15.02 7.85
C ASN A 133 -8.33 14.80 9.27
N PHE A 134 -9.62 14.53 9.41
CA PHE A 134 -10.22 14.21 10.71
C PHE A 134 -9.61 12.96 11.34
N LEU A 135 -9.49 11.87 10.58
CA LEU A 135 -8.89 10.62 11.04
C LEU A 135 -7.40 10.79 11.37
N THR A 136 -6.68 11.57 10.58
CA THR A 136 -5.27 11.90 10.82
C THR A 136 -5.10 12.69 12.11
N ILE A 137 -5.91 13.72 12.36
CA ILE A 137 -5.88 14.51 13.60
C ILE A 137 -6.21 13.62 14.82
N ALA A 138 -7.26 12.80 14.72
CA ALA A 138 -7.62 11.88 15.79
C ALA A 138 -6.46 10.89 16.11
N THR A 139 -5.83 10.34 15.07
CA THR A 139 -4.67 9.45 15.21
C THR A 139 -3.50 10.16 15.90
N ASN A 140 -3.17 11.37 15.45
CA ASN A 140 -2.10 12.17 16.04
C ASN A 140 -2.34 12.46 17.52
N PHE A 141 -3.58 12.80 17.88
CA PHE A 141 -3.96 13.06 19.27
C PHE A 141 -3.87 11.81 20.13
N LEU A 142 -4.45 10.69 19.67
CA LEU A 142 -4.51 9.44 20.44
C LEU A 142 -3.15 8.79 20.64
N PHE A 143 -2.28 8.84 19.63
CA PHE A 143 -0.98 8.16 19.65
C PHE A 143 0.21 9.11 19.87
N LYS A 144 -0.05 10.41 20.08
CA LYS A 144 1.00 11.44 20.26
C LYS A 144 2.06 11.40 19.14
N CYS A 145 1.61 11.19 17.91
CA CYS A 145 2.46 11.19 16.72
C CYS A 145 2.22 12.44 15.87
N LYS A 146 2.97 12.58 14.79
CA LYS A 146 2.84 13.68 13.82
C LYS A 146 2.90 13.10 12.42
N ILE A 147 1.77 12.59 11.94
CA ILE A 147 1.61 12.18 10.55
C ILE A 147 0.65 13.14 9.85
N SER A 148 0.78 13.28 8.55
CA SER A 148 -0.03 14.19 7.74
C SER A 148 -1.06 13.46 6.89
N ASP A 149 -0.87 12.15 6.60
CA ASP A 149 -1.74 11.36 5.73
C ASP A 149 -1.89 9.91 6.24
N MET A 150 -2.91 9.68 7.07
CA MET A 150 -3.16 8.35 7.64
C MET A 150 -3.78 7.38 6.62
N GLU A 151 -4.61 7.86 5.72
CA GLU A 151 -5.34 7.08 4.72
C GLU A 151 -4.53 6.81 3.42
N THR A 152 -3.25 7.16 3.40
CA THR A 152 -2.40 6.89 2.23
C THR A 152 -2.32 5.38 1.96
N CYS A 153 -2.35 4.98 0.68
CA CYS A 153 -2.05 3.61 0.27
C CYS A 153 -0.56 3.30 0.46
N TYR A 154 0.33 4.24 0.13
CA TYR A 154 1.75 3.99 0.22
C TYR A 154 2.23 3.82 1.65
N LYS A 155 2.18 2.58 2.10
CA LYS A 155 2.74 2.15 3.39
C LYS A 155 3.84 1.13 3.14
N VAL A 156 5.02 1.40 3.68
CA VAL A 156 6.20 0.55 3.56
C VAL A 156 6.70 0.19 4.94
N PHE A 157 6.99 -1.10 5.14
CA PHE A 157 7.39 -1.63 6.44
C PHE A 157 8.56 -2.60 6.30
N ARG A 158 9.46 -2.64 7.29
CA ARG A 158 10.20 -3.87 7.53
C ARG A 158 9.23 -4.96 7.96
N LYS A 159 9.37 -6.18 7.44
CA LYS A 159 8.44 -7.30 7.70
C LYS A 159 8.23 -7.55 9.19
N GLU A 160 9.29 -7.44 9.98
CA GLU A 160 9.25 -7.62 11.45
C GLU A 160 8.29 -6.66 12.19
N VAL A 161 7.97 -5.52 11.59
CA VAL A 161 6.98 -4.56 12.16
C VAL A 161 5.61 -5.23 12.30
N LEU A 162 5.28 -6.09 11.34
CA LEU A 162 4.00 -6.78 11.26
C LEU A 162 3.93 -8.05 12.11
N ASP A 163 5.05 -8.52 12.67
CA ASP A 163 5.07 -9.69 13.54
C ASP A 163 4.16 -9.51 14.74
N GLY A 164 3.23 -10.45 14.94
CA GLY A 164 2.24 -10.39 16.02
C GLY A 164 1.15 -9.32 15.84
N ILE A 165 1.09 -8.63 14.70
CA ILE A 165 -0.05 -7.77 14.35
C ILE A 165 -1.13 -8.64 13.69
N ASN A 166 -2.24 -8.81 14.41
CA ASN A 166 -3.42 -9.50 13.88
C ASN A 166 -4.38 -8.48 13.24
N LEU A 167 -4.33 -8.34 11.92
CA LEU A 167 -5.21 -7.46 11.14
C LEU A 167 -6.56 -8.16 10.94
N LYS A 168 -7.66 -7.47 11.22
CA LYS A 168 -9.03 -8.00 11.16
C LYS A 168 -9.90 -7.30 10.13
N SER A 169 -9.63 -6.03 9.85
CA SER A 169 -10.40 -5.21 8.93
C SER A 169 -10.42 -5.79 7.53
N GLU A 170 -11.58 -5.74 6.91
CA GLU A 170 -11.79 -6.33 5.58
C GLU A 170 -11.75 -5.27 4.48
N ARG A 171 -12.23 -4.06 4.76
CA ARG A 171 -12.36 -2.98 3.77
C ARG A 171 -11.40 -1.82 4.05
N PHE A 172 -11.87 -0.59 3.90
CA PHE A 172 -11.06 0.64 4.05
C PHE A 172 -10.68 0.93 5.51
N GLU A 173 -11.39 0.40 6.49
CA GLU A 173 -10.99 0.44 7.90
C GLU A 173 -9.65 -0.23 8.19
N PHE A 174 -9.07 -0.87 7.18
CA PHE A 174 -7.72 -1.42 7.22
C PHE A 174 -6.66 -0.35 7.46
N GLU A 175 -6.77 0.83 6.82
CA GLU A 175 -5.76 1.90 6.92
C GLU A 175 -5.63 2.45 8.36
N PRO A 176 -6.72 2.81 9.06
CA PRO A 176 -6.64 3.18 10.47
C PRO A 176 -6.26 2.00 11.37
N GLU A 177 -6.69 0.77 11.08
CA GLU A 177 -6.33 -0.39 11.90
C GLU A 177 -4.83 -0.64 11.91
N ILE A 178 -4.20 -0.74 10.74
CA ILE A 178 -2.77 -1.03 10.64
C ILE A 178 -1.94 0.09 11.26
N THR A 179 -2.33 1.35 11.02
CA THR A 179 -1.67 2.53 11.57
C THR A 179 -1.71 2.54 13.10
N ALA A 180 -2.90 2.33 13.68
CA ALA A 180 -3.08 2.28 15.13
C ALA A 180 -2.27 1.13 15.78
N LYS A 181 -2.24 -0.05 15.16
CA LYS A 181 -1.50 -1.21 15.68
C LYS A 181 0.02 -1.01 15.63
N ILE A 182 0.53 -0.40 14.56
CA ILE A 182 1.96 -0.04 14.43
C ILE A 182 2.36 0.97 15.50
N LEU A 183 1.57 2.03 15.66
CA LEU A 183 1.82 3.07 16.67
C LEU A 183 1.72 2.51 18.09
N LYS A 184 0.76 1.62 18.37
CA LYS A 184 0.62 0.92 19.66
C LYS A 184 1.82 0.06 20.01
N LYS A 185 2.51 -0.50 19.02
CA LYS A 185 3.77 -1.25 19.21
C LYS A 185 4.99 -0.32 19.42
N GLY A 186 4.81 0.99 19.40
CA GLY A 186 5.87 1.99 19.63
C GLY A 186 6.70 2.32 18.38
N TYR A 187 6.32 1.84 17.20
CA TYR A 187 7.03 2.23 15.98
C TYR A 187 6.70 3.67 15.60
N LYS A 188 7.73 4.38 15.14
CA LYS A 188 7.58 5.73 14.57
C LYS A 188 7.37 5.62 13.07
N ILE A 189 6.43 6.40 12.54
CA ILE A 189 6.15 6.52 11.13
C ILE A 189 6.91 7.73 10.59
N ARG A 190 7.73 7.52 9.56
CA ARG A 190 8.34 8.60 8.77
C ARG A 190 7.51 8.81 7.51
N GLU A 191 7.26 10.06 7.16
CA GLU A 191 6.57 10.39 5.92
C GLU A 191 7.55 10.87 4.84
N VAL A 192 7.23 10.51 3.60
CA VAL A 192 7.92 10.93 2.37
C VAL A 192 6.87 11.55 1.46
N PRO A 193 7.12 12.72 0.84
CA PRO A 193 6.18 13.30 -0.10
C PRO A 193 5.99 12.40 -1.32
N VAL A 194 4.74 12.23 -1.74
CA VAL A 194 4.38 11.52 -2.96
C VAL A 194 3.29 12.28 -3.70
N ASP A 195 3.36 12.26 -5.03
CA ASP A 195 2.30 12.84 -5.84
C ASP A 195 1.12 11.87 -5.91
N PHE A 196 -0.05 12.45 -6.02
CA PHE A 196 -1.30 11.75 -6.18
C PHE A 196 -1.91 12.14 -7.52
N ASN A 197 -2.06 11.15 -8.40
CA ASN A 197 -2.77 11.33 -9.65
C ASN A 197 -4.24 10.95 -9.40
N ASN A 198 -5.18 11.82 -9.75
CA ASN A 198 -6.59 11.47 -9.75
C ASN A 198 -7.02 11.19 -11.20
N PRO A 199 -6.91 9.94 -11.69
CA PRO A 199 -7.24 9.60 -13.07
C PRO A 199 -8.75 9.49 -13.32
N ARG A 200 -9.62 9.58 -12.28
CA ARG A 200 -11.08 9.42 -12.40
C ARG A 200 -11.83 10.66 -11.97
#